data_0aa6811b5d83849c3a21724a450fc61f
#
_entry.id   0aa6811b5d83849c3a21724a450fc61f
#
_cell.length_a   1.000
_cell.length_b   1.000
_cell.length_c   1.000
_cell.angle_alpha   90.00
_cell.angle_beta   90.00
_cell.angle_gamma   90.00
#
_symmetry.space_group_name_H-M   'P 1'
#
loop_
_entity.id
_entity.type
_entity.pdbx_description
1 polymer ?
#
loop_
_entity_poly.entity_id
_entity_poly.type
_entity_poly.pdbx_seq_one_letter_code
_entity_poly.pdbx_strand_id
1 'polypeptide(L)'
;MSDQDKFIQMVLSSGPQFQKLLQVIGRESGLSEDLRIVFQKLESSTLPVSDLVVKNIFESERANYDWVSYELKPLGVGTMAQVHRAKVRMNGKIKSVVVRFLKPGIEKRVYEDKRILSEIAPILDSNHVYLASGLPKLTPLVEDLSKTIIAELDLKATVDRQNMGYRVYRGSKTVDLGGYKNILKIQVPQVYWPTTPTKLMVQDMVFGKKLEKVSQQYESVLPKMKKAVAELVAEVWIEEVLFKSGFFHSDLHQGNFMVEFREDETKVNLIDFGMGGQISSTTQGAALALGVAVELLKPETITESLWDLSEQAHNLLLKTQFRALVDAKVLNIKHGLESGVKVEDWVAWAIQKGIKFPFIFISLNRGFGIINNMLKEAGSSHTLATISKKVGLKYALNIAKDLVDNESVTAKELVKLGLGIKKVPARCENIFMK
;
A
#
# COMPACT_ATOMS: atom_id res chain seq x y z
N MET A 1 -17.91 -26.30 23.02
CA MET A 1 -17.24 -25.49 22.00
C MET A 1 -18.25 -25.28 20.87
N SER A 2 -18.59 -24.03 20.54
CA SER A 2 -19.52 -23.75 19.45
C SER A 2 -18.89 -24.14 18.08
N ASP A 3 -19.71 -24.27 17.04
CA ASP A 3 -19.18 -24.57 15.69
C ASP A 3 -18.31 -23.41 15.18
N GLN A 4 -18.59 -22.17 15.61
CA GLN A 4 -17.72 -21.02 15.37
C GLN A 4 -16.35 -21.18 16.04
N ASP A 5 -16.29 -21.66 17.28
CA ASP A 5 -15.01 -21.88 17.98
C ASP A 5 -14.19 -22.98 17.32
N LYS A 6 -14.85 -24.06 16.87
CA LYS A 6 -14.20 -25.14 16.12
C LYS A 6 -13.63 -24.62 14.80
N PHE A 7 -14.40 -23.82 14.06
CA PHE A 7 -13.94 -23.19 12.81
C PHE A 7 -12.75 -22.27 13.06
N ILE A 8 -12.81 -21.41 14.07
CA ILE A 8 -11.70 -20.55 14.45
C ILE A 8 -10.46 -21.37 14.78
N GLN A 9 -10.57 -22.44 15.58
CA GLN A 9 -9.43 -23.30 15.89
C GLN A 9 -8.86 -24.01 14.65
N MET A 10 -9.72 -24.48 13.76
CA MET A 10 -9.29 -25.08 12.50
C MET A 10 -8.49 -24.08 11.66
N VAL A 11 -8.96 -22.85 11.54
CA VAL A 11 -8.27 -21.81 10.78
C VAL A 11 -6.97 -21.37 11.46
N LEU A 12 -6.95 -21.26 12.79
CA LEU A 12 -5.72 -20.94 13.55
C LEU A 12 -4.66 -22.05 13.44
N SER A 13 -5.08 -23.29 13.29
CA SER A 13 -4.18 -24.43 13.04
C SER A 13 -3.73 -24.53 11.58
N SER A 14 -4.42 -23.87 10.65
CA SER A 14 -4.04 -23.79 9.25
C SER A 14 -2.79 -22.92 9.07
N GLY A 15 -2.19 -23.01 7.89
CA GLY A 15 -1.01 -22.21 7.60
C GLY A 15 -1.33 -20.75 7.29
N PRO A 16 -0.29 -19.92 7.12
CA PRO A 16 -0.42 -18.46 7.01
C PRO A 16 -1.18 -18.01 5.76
N GLN A 17 -1.13 -18.75 4.66
CA GLN A 17 -1.86 -18.40 3.44
C GLN A 17 -3.36 -18.61 3.61
N PHE A 18 -3.78 -19.71 4.26
CA PHE A 18 -5.19 -19.94 4.57
C PHE A 18 -5.74 -18.84 5.49
N GLN A 19 -5.01 -18.49 6.55
CA GLN A 19 -5.43 -17.43 7.47
C GLN A 19 -5.60 -16.09 6.73
N LYS A 20 -4.65 -15.72 5.88
CA LYS A 20 -4.69 -14.46 5.12
C LYS A 20 -5.76 -14.47 4.02
N LEU A 21 -6.00 -15.63 3.36
CA LEU A 21 -7.08 -15.80 2.40
C LEU A 21 -8.45 -15.55 3.06
N LEU A 22 -8.69 -16.13 4.22
CA LEU A 22 -9.93 -15.95 4.95
C LEU A 22 -10.10 -14.50 5.44
N GLN A 23 -9.02 -13.82 5.83
CA GLN A 23 -9.06 -12.40 6.18
C GLN A 23 -9.45 -11.53 4.97
N VAL A 24 -8.94 -11.84 3.76
CA VAL A 24 -9.30 -11.11 2.53
C VAL A 24 -10.76 -11.35 2.19
N ILE A 25 -11.20 -12.62 2.17
CA ILE A 25 -12.61 -12.97 1.91
C ILE A 25 -13.53 -12.32 2.97
N GLY A 26 -13.10 -12.30 4.23
CA GLY A 26 -13.85 -11.72 5.35
C GLY A 26 -14.09 -10.21 5.27
N ARG A 27 -13.35 -9.51 4.43
CA ARG A 27 -13.52 -8.06 4.18
C ARG A 27 -14.47 -7.75 3.03
N GLU A 28 -14.89 -8.76 2.28
CA GLU A 28 -15.83 -8.58 1.16
C GLU A 28 -17.21 -8.11 1.65
N SER A 29 -17.83 -7.23 0.90
CA SER A 29 -19.07 -6.54 1.29
C SER A 29 -20.33 -7.44 1.33
N GLY A 30 -20.23 -8.69 0.85
CA GLY A 30 -21.34 -9.65 0.77
C GLY A 30 -21.46 -10.62 1.95
N LEU A 31 -20.54 -10.58 2.94
CA LEU A 31 -20.57 -11.52 4.06
C LEU A 31 -21.54 -11.10 5.17
N SER A 32 -22.14 -12.10 5.82
CA SER A 32 -22.96 -11.89 7.01
C SER A 32 -22.13 -11.31 8.17
N GLU A 33 -22.78 -10.58 9.05
CA GLU A 33 -22.13 -9.96 10.21
C GLU A 33 -21.45 -10.98 11.13
N ASP A 34 -22.08 -12.17 11.29
CA ASP A 34 -21.51 -13.28 12.07
C ASP A 34 -20.16 -13.76 11.51
N LEU A 35 -20.05 -13.90 10.21
CA LEU A 35 -18.78 -14.28 9.56
C LEU A 35 -17.73 -13.18 9.70
N ARG A 36 -18.09 -11.90 9.60
CA ARG A 36 -17.17 -10.79 9.86
C ARG A 36 -16.59 -10.83 11.27
N ILE A 37 -17.43 -11.08 12.27
CA ILE A 37 -16.98 -11.19 13.67
C ILE A 37 -15.99 -12.35 13.82
N VAL A 38 -16.24 -13.49 13.18
CA VAL A 38 -15.34 -14.64 13.18
C VAL A 38 -13.98 -14.26 12.57
N PHE A 39 -13.98 -13.58 11.43
CA PHE A 39 -12.74 -13.18 10.74
C PHE A 39 -11.96 -12.11 11.52
N GLN A 40 -12.63 -11.17 12.18
CA GLN A 40 -11.97 -10.21 13.07
C GLN A 40 -11.31 -10.88 14.29
N LYS A 41 -11.93 -11.91 14.85
CA LYS A 41 -11.32 -12.72 15.90
C LYS A 41 -10.07 -13.46 15.43
N LEU A 42 -10.05 -13.94 14.19
CA LEU A 42 -8.87 -14.57 13.61
C LEU A 42 -7.67 -13.63 13.48
N GLU A 43 -7.90 -12.35 13.15
CA GLU A 43 -6.82 -11.34 13.09
C GLU A 43 -6.14 -11.12 14.44
N SER A 44 -6.87 -11.25 15.54
CA SER A 44 -6.38 -11.00 16.91
C SER A 44 -5.84 -12.25 17.62
N SER A 45 -5.98 -13.44 17.04
CA SER A 45 -5.75 -14.72 17.72
C SER A 45 -4.43 -15.42 17.36
N THR A 46 -3.50 -14.72 16.71
CA THR A 46 -2.22 -15.31 16.29
C THR A 46 -1.33 -15.61 17.49
N LEU A 47 -0.91 -16.87 17.66
CA LEU A 47 -0.11 -17.31 18.79
C LEU A 47 1.38 -16.91 18.64
N PRO A 48 2.02 -16.47 19.73
CA PRO A 48 3.45 -16.21 19.75
C PRO A 48 4.25 -17.53 19.74
N VAL A 49 5.51 -17.46 19.32
CA VAL A 49 6.46 -18.55 19.57
C VAL A 49 6.85 -18.57 21.05
N SER A 50 7.31 -19.74 21.55
CA SER A 50 7.69 -19.89 22.96
C SER A 50 8.88 -19.01 23.34
N ASP A 51 8.96 -18.64 24.62
CA ASP A 51 10.06 -17.84 25.16
C ASP A 51 11.44 -18.48 24.93
N LEU A 52 11.53 -19.82 24.95
CA LEU A 52 12.76 -20.54 24.64
C LEU A 52 13.21 -20.32 23.19
N VAL A 53 12.26 -20.33 22.25
CA VAL A 53 12.54 -20.04 20.83
C VAL A 53 13.01 -18.61 20.66
N VAL A 54 12.34 -17.65 21.30
CA VAL A 54 12.76 -16.23 21.29
C VAL A 54 14.18 -16.09 21.81
N LYS A 55 14.48 -16.67 22.98
CA LYS A 55 15.82 -16.64 23.57
C LYS A 55 16.87 -17.21 22.63
N ASN A 56 16.63 -18.38 22.04
CA ASN A 56 17.56 -19.01 21.12
C ASN A 56 17.84 -18.13 19.89
N ILE A 57 16.81 -17.45 19.36
CA ILE A 57 16.96 -16.53 18.22
C ILE A 57 17.88 -15.35 18.61
N PHE A 58 17.64 -14.68 19.74
CA PHE A 58 18.49 -13.57 20.18
C PHE A 58 19.93 -14.02 20.48
N GLU A 59 20.11 -15.16 21.13
CA GLU A 59 21.43 -15.68 21.45
C GLU A 59 22.22 -16.08 20.20
N SER A 60 21.57 -16.64 19.17
CA SER A 60 22.23 -16.98 17.91
C SER A 60 22.73 -15.76 17.12
N GLU A 61 22.20 -14.57 17.41
CA GLU A 61 22.55 -13.32 16.73
C GLU A 61 23.49 -12.40 17.53
N ARG A 62 24.10 -12.89 18.63
CA ARG A 62 25.05 -12.12 19.44
C ARG A 62 26.31 -11.69 18.69
N ALA A 63 26.69 -12.43 17.66
CA ALA A 63 27.80 -12.03 16.79
C ALA A 63 27.47 -10.77 15.94
N ASN A 64 26.19 -10.57 15.64
CA ASN A 64 25.71 -9.47 14.83
C ASN A 64 25.30 -8.25 15.67
N TYR A 65 24.85 -8.48 16.92
CA TYR A 65 24.28 -7.42 17.76
C TYR A 65 24.73 -7.56 19.22
N ASP A 66 25.29 -6.51 19.80
CA ASP A 66 25.62 -6.44 21.24
C ASP A 66 24.37 -6.13 22.07
N TRP A 67 23.60 -7.20 22.37
CA TRP A 67 22.38 -7.10 23.16
C TRP A 67 22.67 -6.71 24.62
N VAL A 68 22.16 -5.56 25.04
CA VAL A 68 22.16 -5.14 26.46
C VAL A 68 21.02 -5.80 27.20
N SER A 69 19.82 -5.85 26.57
CA SER A 69 18.64 -6.56 27.07
C SER A 69 17.63 -6.79 25.94
N TYR A 70 16.76 -7.79 26.11
CA TYR A 70 15.62 -8.03 25.25
C TYR A 70 14.44 -8.57 26.03
N GLU A 71 13.21 -8.27 25.58
CA GLU A 71 11.98 -8.75 26.20
C GLU A 71 11.51 -10.04 25.54
N LEU A 72 11.19 -11.08 26.32
CA LEU A 72 10.63 -12.33 25.80
C LEU A 72 9.17 -12.14 25.38
N LYS A 73 8.43 -11.28 26.10
CA LYS A 73 7.05 -10.92 25.73
C LYS A 73 7.05 -10.12 24.44
N PRO A 74 6.31 -10.57 23.41
CA PRO A 74 6.27 -9.85 22.13
C PRO A 74 5.54 -8.52 22.28
N LEU A 75 6.01 -7.52 21.52
CA LEU A 75 5.33 -6.25 21.29
C LEU A 75 4.16 -6.42 20.31
N GLY A 76 4.32 -7.32 19.36
CA GLY A 76 3.31 -7.68 18.38
C GLY A 76 3.54 -9.06 17.79
N VAL A 77 2.44 -9.74 17.47
CA VAL A 77 2.47 -11.09 16.87
C VAL A 77 1.64 -11.06 15.60
N GLY A 78 2.30 -11.23 14.46
CA GLY A 78 1.65 -11.42 13.17
C GLY A 78 1.57 -12.90 12.79
N THR A 79 0.92 -13.17 11.67
CA THR A 79 0.79 -14.55 11.13
C THR A 79 2.15 -15.17 10.86
N MET A 80 3.07 -14.42 10.25
CA MET A 80 4.38 -14.93 9.82
C MET A 80 5.54 -14.44 10.67
N ALA A 81 5.42 -13.30 11.31
CA ALA A 81 6.49 -12.64 12.04
C ALA A 81 6.09 -12.28 13.46
N GLN A 82 7.09 -12.06 14.29
CA GLN A 82 6.93 -11.63 15.66
C GLN A 82 7.90 -10.47 15.94
N VAL A 83 7.49 -9.57 16.82
CA VAL A 83 8.20 -8.32 17.10
C VAL A 83 8.45 -8.19 18.58
N HIS A 84 9.69 -7.86 18.98
CA HIS A 84 10.12 -7.72 20.36
C HIS A 84 10.83 -6.39 20.60
N ARG A 85 10.82 -5.94 21.86
CA ARG A 85 11.66 -4.82 22.31
C ARG A 85 13.02 -5.33 22.74
N ALA A 86 14.04 -4.55 22.40
CA ALA A 86 15.39 -4.82 22.89
C ALA A 86 16.17 -3.52 23.10
N LYS A 87 17.31 -3.64 23.79
CA LYS A 87 18.33 -2.62 23.86
C LYS A 87 19.62 -3.18 23.31
N VAL A 88 20.24 -2.45 22.42
CA VAL A 88 21.46 -2.85 21.72
C VAL A 88 22.51 -1.74 21.90
N ARG A 89 23.77 -2.14 22.05
CA ARG A 89 24.89 -1.19 22.06
C ARG A 89 25.43 -1.01 20.66
N MET A 90 25.43 0.22 20.17
CA MET A 90 25.93 0.62 18.85
C MET A 90 26.80 1.87 19.00
N ASN A 91 28.02 1.82 18.50
CA ASN A 91 28.96 2.95 18.58
C ASN A 91 29.08 3.52 20.00
N GLY A 92 29.18 2.65 21.01
CA GLY A 92 29.32 2.99 22.42
C GLY A 92 28.02 3.54 23.09
N LYS A 93 26.91 3.68 22.36
CA LYS A 93 25.62 4.17 22.88
C LYS A 93 24.59 3.04 22.94
N ILE A 94 23.81 3.04 24.01
CA ILE A 94 22.68 2.10 24.15
C ILE A 94 21.46 2.70 23.44
N LYS A 95 20.88 1.95 22.50
CA LYS A 95 19.67 2.32 21.78
C LYS A 95 18.52 1.38 22.11
N SER A 96 17.33 1.92 22.28
CA SER A 96 16.09 1.13 22.30
C SER A 96 15.68 0.81 20.88
N VAL A 97 15.46 -0.46 20.60
CA VAL A 97 15.16 -0.98 19.26
C VAL A 97 13.97 -1.92 19.28
N VAL A 98 13.40 -2.10 18.10
CA VAL A 98 12.42 -3.14 17.81
C VAL A 98 13.07 -4.19 16.94
N VAL A 99 12.88 -5.45 17.29
CA VAL A 99 13.45 -6.61 16.59
C VAL A 99 12.31 -7.41 15.99
N ARG A 100 12.30 -7.56 14.67
CA ARG A 100 11.36 -8.40 13.91
C ARG A 100 12.09 -9.63 13.40
N PHE A 101 11.46 -10.80 13.53
CA PHE A 101 11.93 -12.03 12.91
C PHE A 101 10.74 -12.85 12.40
N LEU A 102 11.02 -13.69 11.39
CA LEU A 102 10.06 -14.67 10.89
C LEU A 102 9.96 -15.84 11.87
N LYS A 103 8.75 -16.33 12.10
CA LYS A 103 8.54 -17.50 12.95
C LYS A 103 9.26 -18.71 12.37
N PRO A 104 9.96 -19.50 13.17
CA PRO A 104 10.67 -20.69 12.68
C PRO A 104 9.75 -21.64 11.91
N GLY A 105 10.21 -22.14 10.76
CA GLY A 105 9.45 -23.06 9.91
C GLY A 105 8.32 -22.42 9.09
N ILE A 106 8.13 -21.10 9.19
CA ILE A 106 7.04 -20.40 8.49
C ILE A 106 7.17 -20.50 6.97
N GLU A 107 8.40 -20.46 6.44
CA GLU A 107 8.65 -20.56 5.01
C GLU A 107 8.11 -21.89 4.44
N LYS A 108 8.44 -23.01 5.07
CA LYS A 108 7.94 -24.33 4.68
C LYS A 108 6.40 -24.33 4.65
N ARG A 109 5.77 -23.82 5.70
CA ARG A 109 4.30 -23.74 5.81
C ARG A 109 3.68 -22.90 4.71
N VAL A 110 4.31 -21.76 4.36
CA VAL A 110 3.84 -20.90 3.25
C VAL A 110 3.83 -21.65 1.92
N TYR A 111 4.88 -22.41 1.60
CA TYR A 111 4.92 -23.18 0.35
C TYR A 111 3.98 -24.38 0.35
N GLU A 112 3.79 -25.05 1.49
CA GLU A 112 2.80 -26.12 1.64
C GLU A 112 1.38 -25.60 1.43
N ASP A 113 1.02 -24.48 2.08
CA ASP A 113 -0.28 -23.84 1.90
C ASP A 113 -0.52 -23.42 0.44
N LYS A 114 0.49 -22.82 -0.20
CA LYS A 114 0.42 -22.41 -1.61
C LYS A 114 0.07 -23.61 -2.48
N ARG A 115 0.76 -24.75 -2.30
CA ARG A 115 0.50 -25.96 -3.08
C ARG A 115 -0.94 -26.40 -2.91
N ILE A 116 -1.40 -26.54 -1.67
CA ILE A 116 -2.77 -27.00 -1.36
C ILE A 116 -3.82 -26.04 -1.93
N LEU A 117 -3.65 -24.74 -1.72
CA LEU A 117 -4.59 -23.72 -2.20
C LEU A 117 -4.62 -23.66 -3.73
N SER A 118 -3.49 -23.84 -4.41
CA SER A 118 -3.43 -23.88 -5.88
C SER A 118 -4.12 -25.10 -6.47
N GLU A 119 -4.18 -26.22 -5.74
CA GLU A 119 -4.92 -27.41 -6.13
C GLU A 119 -6.43 -27.28 -5.88
N ILE A 120 -6.83 -26.67 -4.76
CA ILE A 120 -8.24 -26.56 -4.34
C ILE A 120 -8.97 -25.41 -5.04
N ALA A 121 -8.32 -24.27 -5.26
CA ALA A 121 -8.98 -23.08 -5.78
C ALA A 121 -9.69 -23.31 -7.14
N PRO A 122 -9.09 -23.95 -8.16
CA PRO A 122 -9.79 -24.22 -9.42
C PRO A 122 -11.00 -25.15 -9.26
N ILE A 123 -10.94 -26.09 -8.31
CA ILE A 123 -12.06 -27.02 -8.02
C ILE A 123 -13.24 -26.23 -7.45
N LEU A 124 -12.99 -25.33 -6.51
CA LEU A 124 -14.03 -24.47 -5.92
C LEU A 124 -14.55 -23.46 -6.95
N ASP A 125 -13.71 -22.90 -7.79
CA ASP A 125 -14.11 -21.98 -8.85
C ASP A 125 -15.00 -22.61 -9.92
N SER A 126 -15.01 -23.93 -10.03
CA SER A 126 -15.92 -24.73 -10.91
C SER A 126 -17.16 -25.26 -10.18
N ASN A 127 -17.24 -25.11 -8.86
CA ASN A 127 -18.34 -25.63 -8.06
C ASN A 127 -19.56 -24.72 -8.09
N HIS A 128 -20.74 -25.27 -8.49
CA HIS A 128 -21.98 -24.49 -8.63
C HIS A 128 -22.44 -23.82 -7.32
N VAL A 129 -22.24 -24.45 -6.16
CA VAL A 129 -22.61 -23.90 -4.86
C VAL A 129 -21.73 -22.70 -4.51
N TYR A 130 -20.42 -22.83 -4.78
CA TYR A 130 -19.48 -21.73 -4.58
C TYR A 130 -19.81 -20.54 -5.51
N LEU A 131 -20.06 -20.78 -6.77
CA LEU A 131 -20.43 -19.73 -7.73
C LEU A 131 -21.74 -19.03 -7.36
N ALA A 132 -22.72 -19.76 -6.82
CA ALA A 132 -23.99 -19.20 -6.35
C ALA A 132 -23.86 -18.39 -5.05
N SER A 133 -22.78 -18.53 -4.30
CA SER A 133 -22.55 -17.77 -3.05
C SER A 133 -22.20 -16.28 -3.27
N GLY A 134 -21.88 -15.88 -4.50
CA GLY A 134 -21.45 -14.52 -4.83
C GLY A 134 -20.03 -14.19 -4.38
N LEU A 135 -19.28 -15.17 -3.89
CA LEU A 135 -17.86 -15.00 -3.52
C LEU A 135 -16.98 -14.84 -4.77
N PRO A 136 -15.84 -14.14 -4.66
CA PRO A 136 -14.92 -13.94 -5.78
C PRO A 136 -14.27 -15.27 -6.18
N LYS A 137 -13.83 -15.40 -7.43
CA LYS A 137 -13.01 -16.54 -7.87
C LYS A 137 -11.75 -16.65 -7.02
N LEU A 138 -11.49 -17.87 -6.53
CA LEU A 138 -10.37 -18.13 -5.62
C LEU A 138 -9.03 -18.23 -6.34
N THR A 139 -8.98 -18.79 -7.55
CA THR A 139 -7.72 -19.00 -8.26
C THR A 139 -6.90 -17.73 -8.41
N PRO A 140 -7.42 -16.63 -9.00
CA PRO A 140 -6.66 -15.38 -9.12
C PRO A 140 -6.33 -14.77 -7.74
N LEU A 141 -7.22 -14.92 -6.77
CA LEU A 141 -7.02 -14.42 -5.41
C LEU A 141 -5.87 -15.18 -4.70
N VAL A 142 -5.82 -16.50 -4.82
CA VAL A 142 -4.75 -17.34 -4.26
C VAL A 142 -3.42 -17.04 -4.93
N GLU A 143 -3.38 -16.85 -6.24
CA GLU A 143 -2.15 -16.49 -6.96
C GLU A 143 -1.56 -15.14 -6.48
N ASP A 144 -2.39 -14.12 -6.38
CA ASP A 144 -1.96 -12.79 -5.95
C ASP A 144 -1.54 -12.78 -4.47
N LEU A 145 -2.33 -13.42 -3.62
CA LEU A 145 -2.04 -13.58 -2.20
C LEU A 145 -0.73 -14.35 -1.98
N SER A 146 -0.49 -15.43 -2.75
CA SER A 146 0.74 -16.22 -2.64
C SER A 146 1.97 -15.39 -3.00
N LYS A 147 1.92 -14.59 -4.07
CA LYS A 147 3.02 -13.68 -4.43
C LYS A 147 3.32 -12.69 -3.30
N THR A 148 2.27 -12.11 -2.72
CA THR A 148 2.36 -11.18 -1.61
C THR A 148 3.03 -11.81 -0.38
N ILE A 149 2.56 -12.98 0.05
CA ILE A 149 3.05 -13.66 1.26
C ILE A 149 4.49 -14.15 1.07
N ILE A 150 4.84 -14.68 -0.12
CA ILE A 150 6.21 -15.09 -0.43
C ILE A 150 7.15 -13.87 -0.41
N ALA A 151 6.72 -12.73 -0.91
CA ALA A 151 7.52 -11.49 -0.84
C ALA A 151 7.76 -11.00 0.60
N GLU A 152 6.86 -11.31 1.54
CA GLU A 152 7.03 -11.00 2.97
C GLU A 152 8.06 -11.93 3.67
N LEU A 153 8.39 -13.12 3.09
CA LEU A 153 9.44 -14.00 3.62
C LEU A 153 10.84 -13.42 3.42
N ASP A 154 11.02 -12.55 2.44
CA ASP A 154 12.31 -11.89 2.19
C ASP A 154 12.49 -10.69 3.13
N LEU A 155 13.12 -10.98 4.29
CA LEU A 155 13.40 -9.96 5.29
C LEU A 155 14.38 -8.91 4.76
N LYS A 156 15.34 -9.30 3.90
CA LYS A 156 16.32 -8.38 3.31
C LYS A 156 15.63 -7.40 2.36
N ALA A 157 14.74 -7.87 1.51
CA ALA A 157 13.94 -7.01 0.65
C ALA A 157 13.05 -6.04 1.46
N THR A 158 12.51 -6.49 2.60
CA THR A 158 11.79 -5.62 3.54
C THR A 158 12.69 -4.53 4.11
N VAL A 159 13.91 -4.87 4.51
CA VAL A 159 14.92 -3.92 4.99
C VAL A 159 15.28 -2.90 3.92
N ASP A 160 15.50 -3.35 2.68
CA ASP A 160 15.86 -2.46 1.57
C ASP A 160 14.72 -1.49 1.25
N ARG A 161 13.47 -1.96 1.25
CA ARG A 161 12.29 -1.09 1.10
C ARG A 161 12.19 -0.08 2.24
N GLN A 162 12.40 -0.49 3.50
CA GLN A 162 12.35 0.45 4.62
C GLN A 162 13.50 1.46 4.58
N ASN A 163 14.69 1.07 4.19
CA ASN A 163 15.82 1.98 3.98
C ASN A 163 15.52 3.00 2.87
N MET A 164 14.86 2.58 1.79
CA MET A 164 14.40 3.51 0.77
C MET A 164 13.34 4.46 1.35
N GLY A 165 12.32 3.92 2.04
CA GLY A 165 11.31 4.74 2.72
C GLY A 165 11.92 5.75 3.68
N TYR A 166 12.94 5.35 4.46
CA TYR A 166 13.70 6.24 5.35
C TYR A 166 14.37 7.40 4.62
N ARG A 167 14.80 7.20 3.39
CA ARG A 167 15.42 8.25 2.56
C ARG A 167 14.40 9.19 1.95
N VAL A 168 13.28 8.67 1.45
CA VAL A 168 12.35 9.40 0.58
C VAL A 168 11.09 9.90 1.30
N TYR A 169 10.51 9.13 2.22
CA TYR A 169 9.29 9.55 2.92
C TYR A 169 9.60 10.57 4.01
N ARG A 170 9.71 11.82 3.58
CA ARG A 170 9.94 12.97 4.45
C ARG A 170 8.98 14.08 4.05
N GLY A 171 8.26 14.61 5.02
CA GLY A 171 7.34 15.72 4.81
C GLY A 171 6.90 16.30 6.14
N SER A 172 6.57 17.56 6.11
CA SER A 172 6.00 18.26 7.26
C SER A 172 4.92 19.22 6.81
N LYS A 173 3.91 19.41 7.67
CA LYS A 173 2.80 20.33 7.43
C LYS A 173 2.36 20.93 8.74
N THR A 174 2.26 22.26 8.80
CA THR A 174 1.64 22.94 9.93
C THR A 174 0.12 22.85 9.81
N VAL A 175 -0.54 22.41 10.86
CA VAL A 175 -1.99 22.27 10.93
C VAL A 175 -2.53 23.02 12.14
N ASP A 176 -3.76 23.54 12.02
CA ASP A 176 -4.51 24.11 13.13
C ASP A 176 -5.45 23.05 13.70
N LEU A 177 -5.20 22.67 14.94
CA LEU A 177 -5.96 21.62 15.64
C LEU A 177 -7.01 22.18 16.61
N GLY A 178 -7.57 23.32 16.29
CA GLY A 178 -8.65 23.94 17.11
C GLY A 178 -8.13 25.03 18.04
N GLY A 179 -7.28 25.89 17.53
CA GLY A 179 -6.77 27.08 18.21
C GLY A 179 -5.28 27.01 18.56
N TYR A 180 -4.64 25.88 18.36
CA TYR A 180 -3.19 25.78 18.45
C TYR A 180 -2.57 25.16 17.18
N LYS A 181 -1.39 25.65 16.82
CA LYS A 181 -0.63 25.17 15.66
C LYS A 181 0.22 23.97 16.06
N ASN A 182 0.15 22.90 15.27
CA ASN A 182 0.98 21.72 15.44
C ASN A 182 1.69 21.40 14.13
N ILE A 183 2.92 20.92 14.20
CA ILE A 183 3.71 20.51 13.02
C ILE A 183 3.63 18.99 12.91
N LEU A 184 2.92 18.51 11.91
CA LEU A 184 2.95 17.09 11.54
C LEU A 184 4.23 16.80 10.77
N LYS A 185 4.95 15.73 11.14
CA LYS A 185 6.21 15.35 10.51
C LYS A 185 6.25 13.84 10.24
N ILE A 186 6.39 13.48 8.97
CA ILE A 186 6.55 12.08 8.57
C ILE A 186 7.97 11.62 8.87
N GLN A 187 8.08 10.41 9.43
CA GLN A 187 9.32 9.73 9.73
C GLN A 187 9.20 8.24 9.41
N VAL A 188 10.32 7.62 9.10
CA VAL A 188 10.45 6.15 8.97
C VAL A 188 11.56 5.72 9.91
N PRO A 189 11.39 4.67 10.74
CA PRO A 189 12.44 4.20 11.64
C PRO A 189 13.64 3.70 10.85
N GLN A 190 14.85 4.06 11.31
CA GLN A 190 16.10 3.58 10.73
C GLN A 190 16.26 2.09 11.01
N VAL A 191 16.71 1.33 10.00
CA VAL A 191 17.06 -0.10 10.15
C VAL A 191 18.55 -0.25 10.33
N TYR A 192 18.92 -1.17 11.22
CA TYR A 192 20.30 -1.57 11.52
C TYR A 192 20.52 -2.99 11.00
N TRP A 193 21.05 -3.11 9.78
CA TRP A 193 21.31 -4.39 9.14
C TRP A 193 22.82 -4.64 9.09
N PRO A 194 23.32 -5.77 9.63
CA PRO A 194 24.76 -6.08 9.63
C PRO A 194 25.23 -6.51 8.24
N THR A 195 26.54 -6.55 8.05
CA THR A 195 27.17 -7.07 6.82
C THR A 195 27.14 -8.59 6.75
N THR A 196 27.07 -9.26 7.89
CA THR A 196 26.95 -10.73 8.00
C THR A 196 25.47 -11.15 7.88
N PRO A 197 25.21 -12.37 7.39
CA PRO A 197 23.82 -12.86 7.32
C PRO A 197 23.13 -12.82 8.69
N THR A 198 21.91 -12.36 8.72
CA THR A 198 21.05 -12.30 9.93
C THR A 198 19.63 -12.73 9.62
N LYS A 199 18.96 -13.24 10.64
CA LYS A 199 17.52 -13.56 10.62
C LYS A 199 16.68 -12.49 11.31
N LEU A 200 17.31 -11.40 11.77
CA LEU A 200 16.66 -10.33 12.51
C LEU A 200 16.67 -9.02 11.71
N MET A 201 15.53 -8.37 11.67
CA MET A 201 15.42 -6.97 11.27
C MET A 201 15.35 -6.12 12.54
N VAL A 202 16.41 -5.33 12.77
CA VAL A 202 16.55 -4.45 13.93
C VAL A 202 16.34 -3.00 13.48
N GLN A 203 15.44 -2.29 14.13
CA GLN A 203 15.13 -0.89 13.78
C GLN A 203 14.92 -0.04 15.02
N ASP A 204 14.97 1.29 14.85
CA ASP A 204 14.68 2.23 15.93
C ASP A 204 13.31 1.94 16.55
N MET A 205 13.25 2.03 17.89
CA MET A 205 12.00 2.00 18.63
C MET A 205 11.21 3.27 18.35
N VAL A 206 9.98 3.10 17.90
CA VAL A 206 9.02 4.19 17.73
C VAL A 206 8.20 4.33 19.02
N PHE A 207 8.23 5.54 19.59
CA PHE A 207 7.42 5.90 20.73
C PHE A 207 6.14 6.58 20.22
N GLY A 208 5.07 5.82 20.12
CA GLY A 208 3.80 6.35 19.65
C GLY A 208 2.69 5.34 19.83
N LYS A 209 1.48 5.76 19.52
CA LYS A 209 0.30 4.90 19.53
C LYS A 209 -0.31 4.87 18.14
N LYS A 210 -1.06 3.82 17.83
CA LYS A 210 -1.93 3.83 16.65
C LYS A 210 -2.87 5.03 16.75
N LEU A 211 -3.17 5.65 15.64
CA LEU A 211 -3.98 6.88 15.59
C LEU A 211 -5.34 6.72 16.29
N GLU A 212 -5.92 5.52 16.24
CA GLU A 212 -7.18 5.16 16.92
C GLU A 212 -7.06 5.07 18.46
N LYS A 213 -5.83 4.90 18.98
CA LYS A 213 -5.54 4.71 20.42
C LYS A 213 -4.87 5.94 21.06
N VAL A 214 -4.99 7.10 20.44
CA VAL A 214 -4.53 8.37 21.04
C VAL A 214 -5.37 8.64 22.30
N SER A 215 -4.72 9.11 23.37
CA SER A 215 -5.35 9.25 24.68
C SER A 215 -6.55 10.23 24.68
N GLN A 216 -7.50 10.02 25.60
CA GLN A 216 -8.71 10.84 25.79
C GLN A 216 -8.45 12.35 25.86
N GLN A 217 -7.30 12.73 26.36
CA GLN A 217 -6.85 14.15 26.45
C GLN A 217 -6.87 14.86 25.07
N TYR A 218 -6.78 14.12 23.95
CA TYR A 218 -6.77 14.66 22.58
C TYR A 218 -8.02 14.30 21.77
N GLU A 219 -9.06 13.80 22.41
CA GLU A 219 -10.29 13.33 21.74
C GLU A 219 -10.95 14.42 20.87
N SER A 220 -10.98 15.67 21.36
CA SER A 220 -11.58 16.80 20.65
C SER A 220 -10.85 17.17 19.35
N VAL A 221 -9.53 16.93 19.28
CA VAL A 221 -8.71 17.25 18.10
C VAL A 221 -8.46 16.04 17.19
N LEU A 222 -8.82 14.84 17.66
CA LEU A 222 -8.55 13.58 16.97
C LEU A 222 -9.11 13.51 15.53
N PRO A 223 -10.34 13.97 15.22
CA PRO A 223 -10.85 13.97 13.86
C PRO A 223 -10.02 14.85 12.91
N LYS A 224 -9.65 16.05 13.37
CA LYS A 224 -8.79 16.97 12.59
C LYS A 224 -7.40 16.39 12.40
N MET A 225 -6.85 15.75 13.43
CA MET A 225 -5.55 15.08 13.38
C MET A 225 -5.57 13.91 12.38
N LYS A 226 -6.58 13.02 12.45
CA LYS A 226 -6.72 11.90 11.51
C LYS A 226 -6.75 12.37 10.07
N LYS A 227 -7.57 13.39 9.80
CA LYS A 227 -7.68 13.99 8.47
C LYS A 227 -6.34 14.57 8.00
N ALA A 228 -5.68 15.38 8.84
CA ALA A 228 -4.43 16.03 8.49
C ALA A 228 -3.28 15.03 8.27
N VAL A 229 -3.20 13.97 9.08
CA VAL A 229 -2.23 12.87 8.92
C VAL A 229 -2.47 12.14 7.60
N ALA A 230 -3.72 11.74 7.31
CA ALA A 230 -4.04 11.03 6.09
C ALA A 230 -3.72 11.86 4.83
N GLU A 231 -4.05 13.16 4.84
CA GLU A 231 -3.75 14.07 3.74
C GLU A 231 -2.24 14.26 3.55
N LEU A 232 -1.48 14.45 4.63
CA LEU A 232 -0.03 14.60 4.55
C LEU A 232 0.65 13.32 4.04
N VAL A 233 0.23 12.15 4.52
CA VAL A 233 0.75 10.86 4.06
C VAL A 233 0.45 10.66 2.57
N ALA A 234 -0.77 10.97 2.13
CA ALA A 234 -1.16 10.88 0.73
C ALA A 234 -0.37 11.88 -0.14
N GLU A 235 -0.17 13.12 0.31
CA GLU A 235 0.64 14.12 -0.39
C GLU A 235 2.07 13.64 -0.61
N VAL A 236 2.73 13.14 0.44
CA VAL A 236 4.12 12.66 0.36
C VAL A 236 4.22 11.38 -0.47
N TRP A 237 3.27 10.46 -0.31
CA TRP A 237 3.24 9.21 -1.08
C TRP A 237 3.08 9.48 -2.58
N ILE A 238 2.13 10.33 -2.98
CA ILE A 238 1.92 10.72 -4.37
C ILE A 238 3.15 11.43 -4.95
N GLU A 239 3.74 12.34 -4.18
CA GLU A 239 4.92 13.08 -4.62
C GLU A 239 6.08 12.14 -4.92
N GLU A 240 6.34 11.16 -4.06
CA GLU A 240 7.42 10.19 -4.25
C GLU A 240 7.14 9.22 -5.41
N VAL A 241 5.91 8.71 -5.50
CA VAL A 241 5.56 7.69 -6.48
C VAL A 241 5.47 8.23 -7.90
N LEU A 242 4.85 9.40 -8.09
CA LEU A 242 4.56 9.91 -9.43
C LEU A 242 5.54 10.98 -9.91
N PHE A 243 6.22 11.69 -9.01
CA PHE A 243 6.99 12.88 -9.38
C PHE A 243 8.46 12.83 -8.98
N LYS A 244 8.88 11.87 -8.15
CA LYS A 244 10.27 11.77 -7.68
C LYS A 244 10.86 10.39 -7.92
N SER A 245 11.10 9.64 -6.83
CA SER A 245 11.85 8.38 -6.87
C SER A 245 11.12 7.21 -7.53
N GLY A 246 9.81 7.29 -7.73
CA GLY A 246 8.99 6.15 -8.15
C GLY A 246 8.76 5.13 -7.05
N PHE A 247 9.32 5.32 -5.85
CA PHE A 247 9.17 4.42 -4.74
C PHE A 247 7.79 4.53 -4.11
N PHE A 248 7.16 3.38 -3.83
CA PHE A 248 5.86 3.32 -3.20
C PHE A 248 5.77 2.22 -2.15
N HIS A 249 4.98 2.50 -1.14
CA HIS A 249 4.48 1.55 -0.16
C HIS A 249 3.09 1.10 -0.59
N SER A 250 2.87 -0.18 -0.83
CA SER A 250 1.61 -0.68 -1.39
C SER A 250 0.55 -1.03 -0.34
N ASP A 251 0.86 -0.95 0.94
CA ASP A 251 -0.04 -1.31 2.04
C ASP A 251 -0.08 -0.25 3.14
N LEU A 252 -0.13 1.02 2.78
CA LEU A 252 -0.04 2.16 3.71
C LEU A 252 -1.41 2.51 4.31
N HIS A 253 -1.98 1.58 5.08
CA HIS A 253 -3.21 1.81 5.84
C HIS A 253 -2.93 2.37 7.25
N GLN A 254 -3.95 2.88 7.94
CA GLN A 254 -3.81 3.52 9.26
C GLN A 254 -3.13 2.64 10.31
N GLY A 255 -3.25 1.31 10.22
CA GLY A 255 -2.57 0.35 11.09
C GLY A 255 -1.05 0.35 10.98
N ASN A 256 -0.50 0.91 9.88
CA ASN A 256 0.93 1.01 9.62
C ASN A 256 1.52 2.38 10.01
N PHE A 257 0.77 3.18 10.79
CA PHE A 257 1.24 4.44 11.38
C PHE A 257 1.30 4.34 12.90
N MET A 258 2.39 4.87 13.45
CA MET A 258 2.51 5.15 14.89
C MET A 258 2.66 6.64 15.08
N VAL A 259 1.74 7.24 15.83
CA VAL A 259 1.70 8.69 16.04
C VAL A 259 2.21 9.02 17.45
N GLU A 260 3.25 9.82 17.50
CA GLU A 260 3.79 10.41 18.73
C GLU A 260 3.30 11.86 18.82
N PHE A 261 2.23 12.07 19.55
CA PHE A 261 1.62 13.40 19.73
C PHE A 261 2.35 14.21 20.79
N ARG A 262 2.70 15.45 20.46
CA ARG A 262 3.25 16.46 21.34
C ARG A 262 2.57 17.80 21.05
N GLU A 263 2.64 18.75 21.97
CA GLU A 263 1.97 20.05 21.84
C GLU A 263 2.36 20.80 20.57
N ASP A 264 3.66 20.86 20.25
CA ASP A 264 4.18 21.63 19.11
C ASP A 264 4.41 20.78 17.85
N GLU A 265 4.76 19.51 18.01
CA GLU A 265 5.13 18.61 16.92
C GLU A 265 4.49 17.22 17.12
N THR A 266 3.89 16.70 16.07
CA THR A 266 3.40 15.33 16.03
C THR A 266 4.18 14.53 15.00
N LYS A 267 4.85 13.48 15.45
CA LYS A 267 5.58 12.57 14.56
C LYS A 267 4.66 11.47 14.06
N VAL A 268 4.61 11.31 12.75
CA VAL A 268 3.88 10.26 12.05
C VAL A 268 4.91 9.26 11.55
N ASN A 269 5.08 8.17 12.27
CA ASN A 269 6.06 7.15 11.96
C ASN A 269 5.42 6.09 11.06
N LEU A 270 5.89 5.97 9.83
CA LEU A 270 5.48 4.91 8.91
C LEU A 270 6.27 3.65 9.25
N ILE A 271 5.57 2.56 9.50
CA ILE A 271 6.16 1.27 9.87
C ILE A 271 5.69 0.20 8.90
N ASP A 272 6.35 -0.96 8.93
CA ASP A 272 6.03 -2.16 8.14
C ASP A 272 6.10 -1.97 6.62
N PHE A 273 7.33 -1.99 6.10
CA PHE A 273 7.64 -1.95 4.66
C PHE A 273 7.69 -3.35 4.02
N GLY A 274 6.87 -4.27 4.51
CA GLY A 274 6.76 -5.63 3.95
C GLY A 274 6.35 -5.65 2.49
N MET A 275 5.61 -4.63 2.05
CA MET A 275 5.08 -4.53 0.69
C MET A 275 5.35 -3.16 0.07
N GLY A 276 5.70 -3.17 -1.20
CA GLY A 276 6.00 -1.96 -1.97
C GLY A 276 7.08 -2.22 -3.01
N GLY A 277 7.46 -1.19 -3.72
CA GLY A 277 8.47 -1.30 -4.77
C GLY A 277 8.84 0.04 -5.34
N GLN A 278 9.47 0.00 -6.51
CA GLN A 278 9.86 1.19 -7.26
C GLN A 278 9.48 1.01 -8.72
N ILE A 279 8.81 1.99 -9.29
CA ILE A 279 8.47 2.03 -10.71
C ILE A 279 9.48 2.88 -11.48
N SER A 280 9.61 2.59 -12.77
CA SER A 280 10.46 3.36 -13.69
C SER A 280 9.82 4.72 -14.01
N SER A 281 10.63 5.65 -14.51
CA SER A 281 10.13 6.94 -15.03
C SER A 281 9.11 6.77 -16.15
N THR A 282 9.29 5.78 -17.02
CA THR A 282 8.33 5.44 -18.07
C THR A 282 6.98 5.02 -17.47
N THR A 283 7.00 4.16 -16.44
CA THR A 283 5.77 3.76 -15.74
C THR A 283 5.11 4.94 -15.01
N GLN A 284 5.92 5.85 -14.45
CA GLN A 284 5.41 7.10 -13.84
C GLN A 284 4.67 7.95 -14.88
N GLY A 285 5.29 8.16 -16.05
CA GLY A 285 4.69 8.92 -17.15
C GLY A 285 3.37 8.30 -17.62
N ALA A 286 3.35 6.99 -17.86
CA ALA A 286 2.14 6.28 -18.29
C ALA A 286 1.03 6.31 -17.21
N ALA A 287 1.36 6.18 -15.93
CA ALA A 287 0.40 6.28 -14.84
C ALA A 287 -0.19 7.70 -14.71
N LEU A 288 0.63 8.73 -14.88
CA LEU A 288 0.17 10.14 -14.91
C LEU A 288 -0.73 10.40 -16.12
N ALA A 289 -0.33 9.96 -17.29
CA ALA A 289 -1.11 10.09 -18.52
C ALA A 289 -2.46 9.38 -18.40
N LEU A 290 -2.49 8.17 -17.80
CA LEU A 290 -3.72 7.44 -17.52
C LEU A 290 -4.65 8.24 -16.59
N GLY A 291 -4.11 8.79 -15.51
CA GLY A 291 -4.89 9.59 -14.54
C GLY A 291 -5.56 10.78 -15.20
N VAL A 292 -4.81 11.52 -16.02
CA VAL A 292 -5.33 12.68 -16.77
C VAL A 292 -6.35 12.24 -17.83
N ALA A 293 -6.05 11.18 -18.57
CA ALA A 293 -6.91 10.69 -19.66
C ALA A 293 -8.25 10.14 -19.15
N VAL A 294 -8.26 9.45 -18.01
CA VAL A 294 -9.48 8.95 -17.36
C VAL A 294 -10.38 10.12 -16.94
N GLU A 295 -9.81 11.16 -16.35
CA GLU A 295 -10.59 12.35 -15.95
C GLU A 295 -11.16 13.12 -17.15
N LEU A 296 -10.42 13.20 -18.24
CA LEU A 296 -10.83 13.87 -19.49
C LEU A 296 -11.65 12.97 -20.42
N LEU A 297 -11.82 11.69 -20.06
CA LEU A 297 -12.47 10.67 -20.90
C LEU A 297 -11.87 10.62 -22.31
N LYS A 298 -10.53 10.56 -22.40
CA LYS A 298 -9.74 10.47 -23.65
C LYS A 298 -9.46 9.00 -23.97
N PRO A 299 -10.26 8.35 -24.83
CA PRO A 299 -10.16 6.90 -25.02
C PRO A 299 -8.82 6.48 -25.64
N GLU A 300 -8.23 7.31 -26.52
CA GLU A 300 -6.94 7.04 -27.12
C GLU A 300 -5.83 6.99 -26.08
N THR A 301 -5.68 8.05 -25.29
CA THR A 301 -4.67 8.14 -24.25
C THR A 301 -4.89 7.10 -23.15
N ILE A 302 -6.16 6.78 -22.80
CA ILE A 302 -6.48 5.69 -21.88
C ILE A 302 -5.95 4.36 -22.41
N THR A 303 -6.21 4.08 -23.71
CA THR A 303 -5.74 2.84 -24.36
C THR A 303 -4.22 2.76 -24.35
N GLU A 304 -3.52 3.81 -24.83
CA GLU A 304 -2.07 3.85 -24.89
C GLU A 304 -1.46 3.67 -23.50
N SER A 305 -1.93 4.43 -22.50
CA SER A 305 -1.39 4.36 -21.14
C SER A 305 -1.59 2.98 -20.50
N LEU A 306 -2.80 2.38 -20.62
CA LEU A 306 -3.03 1.03 -20.11
C LEU A 306 -2.19 -0.01 -20.85
N TRP A 307 -1.95 0.21 -22.15
CA TRP A 307 -1.12 -0.67 -22.95
C TRP A 307 0.36 -0.60 -22.56
N ASP A 308 0.89 0.59 -22.38
CA ASP A 308 2.27 0.83 -21.94
C ASP A 308 2.54 0.29 -20.53
N LEU A 309 1.51 0.25 -19.68
CA LEU A 309 1.57 -0.34 -18.36
C LEU A 309 1.43 -1.87 -18.36
N SER A 310 1.03 -2.49 -19.51
CA SER A 310 0.76 -3.92 -19.62
C SER A 310 2.00 -4.74 -19.98
N GLU A 311 1.89 -6.07 -19.79
CA GLU A 311 2.90 -7.04 -20.26
C GLU A 311 2.77 -7.39 -21.74
N GLN A 312 1.79 -6.82 -22.46
CA GLN A 312 1.38 -7.24 -23.80
C GLN A 312 1.78 -6.25 -24.90
N ALA A 313 2.76 -5.40 -24.65
CA ALA A 313 3.17 -4.29 -25.52
C ALA A 313 3.36 -4.65 -27.01
N HIS A 314 3.66 -5.90 -27.33
CA HIS A 314 3.94 -6.36 -28.71
C HIS A 314 2.72 -6.92 -29.47
N ASN A 315 1.54 -7.06 -28.82
CA ASN A 315 0.36 -7.65 -29.45
C ASN A 315 -0.58 -6.57 -30.04
N LEU A 316 -0.27 -6.10 -31.24
CA LEU A 316 -1.01 -5.02 -31.92
C LEU A 316 -2.48 -5.39 -32.22
N LEU A 317 -2.77 -6.65 -32.53
CA LEU A 317 -4.15 -7.10 -32.79
C LEU A 317 -5.01 -6.98 -31.53
N LEU A 318 -4.50 -7.45 -30.40
CA LEU A 318 -5.17 -7.32 -29.11
C LEU A 318 -5.34 -5.84 -28.72
N LYS A 319 -4.33 -5.00 -28.99
CA LYS A 319 -4.41 -3.56 -28.75
C LYS A 319 -5.57 -2.92 -29.49
N THR A 320 -5.74 -3.24 -30.78
CA THR A 320 -6.83 -2.71 -31.60
C THR A 320 -8.20 -3.16 -31.08
N GLN A 321 -8.34 -4.43 -30.69
CA GLN A 321 -9.57 -4.94 -30.07
C GLN A 321 -9.86 -4.25 -28.73
N PHE A 322 -8.83 -4.08 -27.90
CA PHE A 322 -8.94 -3.41 -26.61
C PHE A 322 -9.33 -1.95 -26.77
N ARG A 323 -8.79 -1.25 -27.81
CA ARG A 323 -9.17 0.13 -28.12
C ARG A 323 -10.68 0.27 -28.35
N ALA A 324 -11.28 -0.62 -29.14
CA ALA A 324 -12.72 -0.58 -29.40
C ALA A 324 -13.55 -0.76 -28.12
N LEU A 325 -13.08 -1.59 -27.15
CA LEU A 325 -13.71 -1.74 -25.84
C LEU A 325 -13.59 -0.47 -25.00
N VAL A 326 -12.43 0.19 -25.02
CA VAL A 326 -12.22 1.48 -24.33
C VAL A 326 -13.13 2.56 -24.91
N ASP A 327 -13.24 2.66 -26.24
CA ASP A 327 -14.13 3.62 -26.90
C ASP A 327 -15.59 3.43 -26.47
N ALA A 328 -16.06 2.17 -26.45
CA ALA A 328 -17.43 1.84 -26.01
C ALA A 328 -17.65 2.18 -24.52
N LYS A 329 -16.68 1.88 -23.65
CA LYS A 329 -16.77 2.21 -22.21
C LYS A 329 -16.80 3.71 -21.98
N VAL A 330 -15.95 4.48 -22.66
CA VAL A 330 -15.96 5.95 -22.56
C VAL A 330 -17.30 6.52 -23.03
N LEU A 331 -17.88 5.96 -24.11
CA LEU A 331 -19.19 6.39 -24.61
C LEU A 331 -20.29 6.13 -23.56
N ASN A 332 -20.29 4.92 -22.95
CA ASN A 332 -21.24 4.58 -21.89
C ASN A 332 -21.14 5.53 -20.69
N ILE A 333 -19.91 5.86 -20.26
CA ILE A 333 -19.68 6.82 -19.16
C ILE A 333 -20.23 8.23 -19.55
N LYS A 334 -19.95 8.70 -20.76
CA LYS A 334 -20.44 9.99 -21.25
C LYS A 334 -21.96 10.06 -21.30
N HIS A 335 -22.63 8.95 -21.55
CA HIS A 335 -24.08 8.84 -21.57
C HIS A 335 -24.69 8.51 -20.20
N GLY A 336 -23.88 8.43 -19.13
CA GLY A 336 -24.35 8.11 -17.78
C GLY A 336 -24.79 6.66 -17.56
N LEU A 337 -24.46 5.75 -18.47
CA LEU A 337 -24.81 4.32 -18.40
C LEU A 337 -23.82 3.52 -17.52
N GLU A 338 -22.63 4.04 -17.33
CA GLU A 338 -21.60 3.46 -16.45
C GLU A 338 -20.95 4.54 -15.59
N SER A 339 -20.47 4.15 -14.41
CA SER A 339 -19.53 4.93 -13.60
C SER A 339 -18.10 4.50 -13.91
N GLY A 340 -17.11 5.37 -13.74
CA GLY A 340 -15.73 4.99 -14.02
C GLY A 340 -14.81 6.21 -14.17
N VAL A 341 -14.79 7.04 -13.13
CA VAL A 341 -13.88 8.20 -13.05
C VAL A 341 -12.60 7.91 -12.26
N LYS A 342 -12.40 6.66 -11.78
CA LYS A 342 -11.22 6.30 -11.01
C LYS A 342 -10.29 5.42 -11.82
N VAL A 343 -9.00 5.67 -11.69
CA VAL A 343 -7.95 4.88 -12.37
C VAL A 343 -8.03 3.40 -11.97
N GLU A 344 -8.29 3.14 -10.68
CA GLU A 344 -8.39 1.77 -10.15
C GLU A 344 -9.49 0.95 -10.83
N ASP A 345 -10.63 1.59 -11.12
CA ASP A 345 -11.76 0.95 -11.82
C ASP A 345 -11.38 0.60 -13.26
N TRP A 346 -10.61 1.45 -13.94
CA TRP A 346 -10.11 1.21 -15.29
C TRP A 346 -9.11 0.08 -15.36
N VAL A 347 -8.19 0.00 -14.39
CA VAL A 347 -7.22 -1.10 -14.30
C VAL A 347 -7.93 -2.42 -14.03
N ALA A 348 -8.86 -2.46 -13.07
CA ALA A 348 -9.66 -3.65 -12.76
C ALA A 348 -10.48 -4.11 -13.98
N TRP A 349 -11.11 -3.17 -14.69
CA TRP A 349 -11.85 -3.45 -15.91
C TRP A 349 -10.95 -3.99 -17.02
N ALA A 350 -9.76 -3.42 -17.23
CA ALA A 350 -8.81 -3.89 -18.23
C ALA A 350 -8.36 -5.33 -17.94
N ILE A 351 -8.13 -5.69 -16.67
CA ILE A 351 -7.82 -7.06 -16.26
C ILE A 351 -8.97 -8.01 -16.63
N GLN A 352 -10.23 -7.62 -16.37
CA GLN A 352 -11.41 -8.40 -16.75
C GLN A 352 -11.52 -8.59 -18.28
N LYS A 353 -10.97 -7.67 -19.06
CA LYS A 353 -10.89 -7.74 -20.54
C LYS A 353 -9.66 -8.48 -21.05
N GLY A 354 -8.89 -9.13 -20.17
CA GLY A 354 -7.75 -9.98 -20.50
C GLY A 354 -6.42 -9.25 -20.61
N ILE A 355 -6.35 -7.97 -20.22
CA ILE A 355 -5.07 -7.25 -20.15
C ILE A 355 -4.29 -7.69 -18.92
N LYS A 356 -3.03 -8.07 -19.11
CA LYS A 356 -2.13 -8.49 -18.03
C LYS A 356 -1.19 -7.35 -17.68
N PHE A 357 -1.05 -7.09 -16.40
CA PHE A 357 -0.14 -6.08 -15.88
C PHE A 357 0.98 -6.72 -15.06
N PRO A 358 2.18 -6.14 -15.06
CA PRO A 358 3.26 -6.56 -14.17
C PRO A 358 2.82 -6.49 -12.70
N PHE A 359 3.30 -7.43 -11.89
CA PHE A 359 2.99 -7.49 -10.46
C PHE A 359 3.30 -6.17 -9.74
N ILE A 360 4.37 -5.49 -10.13
CA ILE A 360 4.75 -4.19 -9.56
C ILE A 360 3.65 -3.13 -9.79
N PHE A 361 3.02 -3.13 -10.97
CA PHE A 361 1.94 -2.19 -11.27
C PHE A 361 0.63 -2.56 -10.55
N ILE A 362 0.29 -3.84 -10.44
CA ILE A 362 -0.85 -4.31 -9.62
C ILE A 362 -0.65 -3.91 -8.18
N SER A 363 0.55 -4.08 -7.65
CA SER A 363 0.93 -3.67 -6.28
C SER A 363 0.81 -2.17 -6.07
N LEU A 364 1.19 -1.36 -7.06
CA LEU A 364 0.99 0.09 -7.06
C LEU A 364 -0.49 0.46 -7.05
N ASN A 365 -1.29 -0.15 -7.94
CA ASN A 365 -2.72 0.09 -8.03
C ASN A 365 -3.44 -0.23 -6.71
N ARG A 366 -3.04 -1.30 -6.03
CA ARG A 366 -3.49 -1.59 -4.65
C ARG A 366 -3.15 -0.45 -3.69
N GLY A 367 -1.94 0.12 -3.78
CA GLY A 367 -1.53 1.27 -2.98
C GLY A 367 -2.45 2.48 -3.18
N PHE A 368 -2.84 2.79 -4.42
CA PHE A 368 -3.82 3.84 -4.72
C PHE A 368 -5.15 3.59 -3.99
N GLY A 369 -5.69 2.38 -4.06
CA GLY A 369 -6.93 2.01 -3.39
C GLY A 369 -6.85 2.18 -1.87
N ILE A 370 -5.77 1.72 -1.25
CA ILE A 370 -5.54 1.83 0.20
C ILE A 370 -5.46 3.30 0.64
N ILE A 371 -4.72 4.14 -0.09
CA ILE A 371 -4.62 5.58 0.22
C ILE A 371 -5.99 6.27 0.06
N ASN A 372 -6.76 5.95 -0.99
CA ASN A 372 -8.12 6.48 -1.16
C ASN A 372 -9.04 6.10 0.01
N ASN A 373 -9.01 4.83 0.43
CA ASN A 373 -9.79 4.37 1.59
C ASN A 373 -9.37 5.07 2.88
N MET A 374 -8.06 5.22 3.10
CA MET A 374 -7.52 5.93 4.26
C MET A 374 -8.02 7.39 4.32
N LEU A 375 -8.01 8.10 3.20
CA LEU A 375 -8.54 9.48 3.12
C LEU A 375 -10.03 9.51 3.47
N LYS A 376 -10.83 8.59 2.93
CA LYS A 376 -12.26 8.47 3.20
C LYS A 376 -12.54 8.18 4.68
N GLU A 377 -11.85 7.21 5.27
CA GLU A 377 -11.99 6.82 6.69
C GLU A 377 -11.56 7.95 7.64
N ALA A 378 -10.58 8.76 7.23
CA ALA A 378 -10.15 9.93 7.98
C ALA A 378 -11.08 11.14 7.84
N GLY A 379 -12.18 11.04 7.08
CA GLY A 379 -13.13 12.12 6.83
C GLY A 379 -12.55 13.25 5.96
N SER A 380 -11.58 12.95 5.11
CA SER A 380 -11.05 13.94 4.17
C SER A 380 -12.04 14.20 3.06
N SER A 381 -12.22 15.48 2.70
CA SER A 381 -12.94 15.89 1.50
C SER A 381 -12.09 15.78 0.23
N HIS A 382 -10.78 15.53 0.39
CA HIS A 382 -9.87 15.33 -0.73
C HIS A 382 -9.84 13.87 -1.15
N THR A 383 -9.90 13.64 -2.44
CA THR A 383 -9.61 12.35 -3.07
C THR A 383 -8.14 12.30 -3.46
N LEU A 384 -7.64 11.11 -3.78
CA LEU A 384 -6.29 10.97 -4.30
C LEU A 384 -6.08 11.79 -5.58
N ALA A 385 -7.10 11.89 -6.44
CA ALA A 385 -7.07 12.72 -7.64
C ALA A 385 -6.87 14.21 -7.30
N THR A 386 -7.60 14.75 -6.31
CA THR A 386 -7.43 16.14 -5.89
C THR A 386 -6.08 16.41 -5.25
N ILE A 387 -5.53 15.44 -4.51
CA ILE A 387 -4.19 15.54 -3.93
C ILE A 387 -3.13 15.47 -5.05
N SER A 388 -3.29 14.56 -6.00
CA SER A 388 -2.38 14.44 -7.16
C SER A 388 -2.34 15.73 -7.97
N LYS A 389 -3.48 16.38 -8.20
CA LYS A 389 -3.54 17.71 -8.84
C LYS A 389 -2.78 18.76 -8.04
N LYS A 390 -2.98 18.80 -6.73
CA LYS A 390 -2.29 19.76 -5.85
C LYS A 390 -0.78 19.56 -5.86
N VAL A 391 -0.32 18.31 -5.76
CA VAL A 391 1.10 17.97 -5.85
C VAL A 391 1.63 18.24 -7.25
N GLY A 392 0.88 17.86 -8.29
CA GLY A 392 1.21 18.08 -9.68
C GLY A 392 1.41 19.54 -10.06
N LEU A 393 0.71 20.49 -9.41
CA LEU A 393 0.94 21.92 -9.61
C LEU A 393 2.38 22.35 -9.29
N LYS A 394 3.05 21.69 -8.35
CA LYS A 394 4.46 21.93 -8.04
C LYS A 394 5.38 21.56 -9.20
N TYR A 395 4.94 20.60 -10.01
CA TYR A 395 5.68 20.02 -11.15
C TYR A 395 5.05 20.38 -12.48
N ALA A 396 4.06 21.26 -12.49
CA ALA A 396 3.18 21.55 -13.62
C ALA A 396 3.91 21.84 -14.92
N LEU A 397 5.01 22.59 -14.88
CA LEU A 397 5.80 22.93 -16.06
C LEU A 397 6.46 21.70 -16.70
N ASN A 398 7.02 20.82 -15.89
CA ASN A 398 7.67 19.61 -16.37
C ASN A 398 6.63 18.62 -16.92
N ILE A 399 5.53 18.41 -16.15
CA ILE A 399 4.44 17.53 -16.57
C ILE A 399 3.78 18.05 -17.86
N ALA A 400 3.49 19.35 -17.92
CA ALA A 400 2.90 19.94 -19.12
C ALA A 400 3.79 19.72 -20.35
N LYS A 401 5.09 19.90 -20.21
CA LYS A 401 6.05 19.64 -21.26
C LYS A 401 6.02 18.17 -21.70
N ASP A 402 6.14 17.24 -20.75
CA ASP A 402 6.19 15.80 -21.05
C ASP A 402 4.88 15.31 -21.70
N LEU A 403 3.71 15.79 -21.25
CA LEU A 403 2.41 15.42 -21.82
C LEU A 403 2.19 16.00 -23.23
N VAL A 404 2.67 17.21 -23.49
CA VAL A 404 2.58 17.84 -24.81
C VAL A 404 3.58 17.22 -25.78
N ASP A 405 4.82 16.99 -25.35
CA ASP A 405 5.85 16.36 -26.19
C ASP A 405 5.45 14.92 -26.61
N ASN A 406 4.66 14.23 -25.80
CA ASN A 406 4.10 12.90 -26.10
C ASN A 406 2.72 12.95 -26.80
N GLU A 407 2.22 14.13 -27.19
CA GLU A 407 0.92 14.36 -27.83
C GLU A 407 -0.28 13.78 -27.04
N SER A 408 -0.08 13.48 -25.77
CA SER A 408 -1.09 12.83 -24.92
C SER A 408 -2.22 13.76 -24.50
N VAL A 409 -1.93 15.06 -24.35
CA VAL A 409 -2.88 16.09 -23.89
C VAL A 409 -2.52 17.44 -24.52
N THR A 410 -3.52 18.21 -24.91
CA THR A 410 -3.30 19.58 -25.41
C THR A 410 -3.18 20.57 -24.24
N ALA A 411 -2.49 21.70 -24.47
CA ALA A 411 -2.38 22.78 -23.49
C ALA A 411 -3.74 23.28 -22.98
N LYS A 412 -4.77 23.30 -23.84
CA LYS A 412 -6.15 23.70 -23.51
C LYS A 412 -6.80 22.73 -22.51
N GLU A 413 -6.48 21.47 -22.56
CA GLU A 413 -6.98 20.44 -21.66
C GLU A 413 -6.26 20.49 -20.31
N LEU A 414 -4.97 20.82 -20.28
CA LEU A 414 -4.25 21.08 -19.04
C LEU A 414 -4.88 22.23 -18.22
N VAL A 415 -5.33 23.28 -18.91
CA VAL A 415 -6.05 24.38 -18.28
C VAL A 415 -7.38 23.91 -17.70
N LYS A 416 -8.14 23.02 -18.38
CA LYS A 416 -9.40 22.45 -17.87
C LYS A 416 -9.19 21.60 -16.60
N LEU A 417 -8.06 20.93 -16.47
CA LEU A 417 -7.71 20.16 -15.28
C LEU A 417 -7.42 21.02 -14.03
N GLY A 418 -7.51 22.33 -14.15
CA GLY A 418 -7.16 23.24 -13.05
C GLY A 418 -5.65 23.27 -12.78
N LEU A 419 -4.83 22.68 -13.65
CA LEU A 419 -3.40 22.92 -13.76
C LEU A 419 -3.17 24.34 -14.33
N GLY A 420 -4.06 25.26 -14.01
CA GLY A 420 -4.11 26.62 -14.51
C GLY A 420 -2.82 27.36 -14.19
N ILE A 421 -1.95 27.42 -15.17
CA ILE A 421 -0.77 28.25 -15.20
C ILE A 421 -1.28 29.68 -15.28
N LYS A 422 -1.48 30.31 -14.12
CA LYS A 422 -1.90 31.73 -14.06
C LYS A 422 -0.88 32.69 -14.66
N LYS A 423 0.35 32.24 -14.90
CA LYS A 423 1.38 32.93 -15.67
C LYS A 423 2.35 31.89 -16.23
N VAL A 424 2.22 31.57 -17.50
CA VAL A 424 3.29 30.93 -18.26
C VAL A 424 4.38 31.98 -18.41
N PRO A 425 5.65 31.76 -18.01
CA PRO A 425 6.73 32.67 -18.33
C PRO A 425 6.78 32.88 -19.84
N ALA A 426 7.02 34.10 -20.30
CA ALA A 426 7.01 34.49 -21.73
C ALA A 426 7.87 33.59 -22.66
N ARG A 427 8.84 32.86 -22.09
CA ARG A 427 9.60 31.82 -22.82
C ARG A 427 8.80 30.57 -23.15
N CYS A 428 7.71 30.29 -22.48
CA CYS A 428 6.86 29.11 -22.74
C CYS A 428 5.67 29.44 -23.66
N GLU A 429 5.33 30.72 -23.88
CA GLU A 429 4.24 31.11 -24.76
C GLU A 429 4.50 30.64 -26.22
N ASN A 430 5.74 30.57 -26.67
CA ASN A 430 6.08 30.05 -27.97
C ASN A 430 5.98 28.54 -28.13
N ILE A 431 5.87 27.80 -27.01
CA ILE A 431 5.66 26.34 -27.00
C ILE A 431 4.17 26.02 -27.04
N PHE A 432 3.33 26.92 -26.48
CA PHE A 432 1.89 26.73 -26.37
C PHE A 432 1.08 27.34 -27.54
N MET A 433 1.72 28.09 -28.45
CA MET A 433 1.07 28.78 -29.60
C MET A 433 1.37 28.13 -30.95
N LYS A 434 2.04 27.01 -31.00
CA LYS A 434 2.12 26.16 -32.15
C LYS A 434 1.35 24.89 -31.89
#